data_bc7f882c97fe0354afb430d376d73b71
#
_entry.id   bc7f882c97fe0354afb430d376d73b71
#
_cell.length_a   1.000
_cell.length_b   1.000
_cell.length_c   1.000
_cell.angle_alpha   90.00
_cell.angle_beta   90.00
_cell.angle_gamma   90.00
#
_symmetry.space_group_name_H-M   'P 1'
#
loop_
_entity.id
_entity.type
_entity.pdbx_description
1 polymer ?
#
loop_
_entity_poly.entity_id
_entity_poly.type
_entity_poly.pdbx_seq_one_letter_code
_entity_poly.pdbx_strand_id
1 'polypeptide(L)'
;IEELESWMNQIVKNLNGECWAYNMIAHKTYDRFDDELKLISQFKPPLVITALGSPARVLETVHSYGGIVIADVNSVKYAKKCADYGADGLALVTFGAGGHTGTLSPFVFTSHVREFFDGLIVLAGGISNGRHIKAAQHLDVDLCYMGTKFIAADESMAVDEYKSMVTNSKSTDLRLTNLFTGANAYYLKDSIINNGLDPDNLETNDKGFNISGSQEKINAWKDIWSAGQGVGFSNQIESTEEITLKLEKEWNDA
;
A
#
# COMPACT_ATOMS: atom_id res chain seq x y z
N ILE A 1 7.34 -10.55 -16.47
CA ILE A 1 6.28 -9.93 -17.29
C ILE A 1 5.22 -10.97 -17.68
N GLU A 2 5.57 -12.12 -18.20
CA GLU A 2 4.62 -13.18 -18.63
C GLU A 2 3.65 -13.61 -17.51
N GLU A 3 4.14 -13.78 -16.29
CA GLU A 3 3.30 -14.11 -15.14
C GLU A 3 2.32 -12.98 -14.79
N LEU A 4 2.78 -11.73 -14.83
CA LEU A 4 1.94 -10.55 -14.62
C LEU A 4 0.84 -10.45 -15.68
N GLU A 5 1.19 -10.67 -16.94
CA GLU A 5 0.22 -10.71 -18.04
C GLU A 5 -0.82 -11.81 -17.84
N SER A 6 -0.39 -12.99 -17.39
CA SER A 6 -1.30 -14.09 -17.04
C SER A 6 -2.27 -13.71 -15.94
N TRP A 7 -1.80 -13.04 -14.88
CA TRP A 7 -2.66 -12.54 -13.80
C TRP A 7 -3.66 -11.49 -14.28
N MET A 8 -3.21 -10.53 -15.09
CA MET A 8 -4.11 -9.50 -15.66
C MET A 8 -5.21 -10.13 -16.54
N ASN A 9 -4.87 -11.14 -17.35
CA ASN A 9 -5.85 -11.92 -18.11
C ASN A 9 -6.90 -12.60 -17.21
N GLN A 10 -6.45 -13.20 -16.11
CA GLN A 10 -7.35 -13.85 -15.15
C GLN A 10 -8.26 -12.82 -14.45
N ILE A 11 -7.71 -11.68 -14.04
CA ILE A 11 -8.46 -10.59 -13.40
C ILE A 11 -9.57 -10.10 -14.34
N VAL A 12 -9.22 -9.71 -15.56
CA VAL A 12 -10.21 -9.20 -16.55
C VAL A 12 -11.28 -10.23 -16.83
N LYS A 13 -10.91 -11.50 -17.00
CA LYS A 13 -11.86 -12.59 -17.24
C LYS A 13 -12.83 -12.82 -16.08
N ASN A 14 -12.31 -12.82 -14.85
CA ASN A 14 -13.10 -13.16 -13.66
C ASN A 14 -13.96 -12.00 -13.18
N LEU A 15 -13.47 -10.76 -13.29
CA LEU A 15 -14.21 -9.57 -12.87
C LEU A 15 -15.31 -9.16 -13.86
N ASN A 16 -15.30 -9.64 -15.11
CA ASN A 16 -16.36 -9.42 -16.10
C ASN A 16 -16.83 -7.95 -16.21
N GLY A 17 -15.89 -7.01 -16.19
CA GLY A 17 -16.17 -5.57 -16.29
C GLY A 17 -16.27 -4.82 -14.96
N GLU A 18 -16.18 -5.51 -13.84
CA GLU A 18 -16.06 -4.85 -12.54
C GLU A 18 -14.76 -4.05 -12.41
N CYS A 19 -14.80 -3.02 -11.55
CA CYS A 19 -13.68 -2.11 -11.36
C CYS A 19 -12.51 -2.79 -10.63
N TRP A 20 -11.30 -2.58 -11.13
CA TRP A 20 -10.06 -3.03 -10.50
C TRP A 20 -8.95 -2.01 -10.66
N ALA A 21 -7.93 -2.09 -9.82
CA ALA A 21 -6.79 -1.20 -9.85
C ALA A 21 -5.49 -1.96 -10.09
N TYR A 22 -4.61 -1.38 -10.91
CA TYR A 22 -3.25 -1.83 -11.09
C TYR A 22 -2.29 -0.93 -10.32
N ASN A 23 -1.46 -1.51 -9.44
CA ASN A 23 -0.41 -0.76 -8.73
C ASN A 23 0.92 -0.89 -9.45
N MET A 24 1.54 0.23 -9.79
CA MET A 24 2.76 0.32 -10.56
C MET A 24 3.86 1.10 -9.83
N ILE A 25 5.07 0.57 -9.82
CA ILE A 25 6.25 1.31 -9.37
C ILE A 25 6.66 2.29 -10.46
N ALA A 26 6.55 3.60 -10.17
CA ALA A 26 6.87 4.67 -11.12
C ALA A 26 8.29 5.27 -10.93
N HIS A 27 9.16 4.63 -10.11
CA HIS A 27 10.51 5.10 -9.88
C HIS A 27 11.37 5.01 -11.14
N LYS A 28 12.25 6.00 -11.36
CA LYS A 28 13.09 6.09 -12.57
C LYS A 28 14.07 4.93 -12.76
N THR A 29 14.41 4.21 -11.70
CA THR A 29 15.32 3.04 -11.72
C THR A 29 14.58 1.71 -11.77
N TYR A 30 13.28 1.72 -12.02
CA TYR A 30 12.50 0.50 -12.10
C TYR A 30 12.56 -0.07 -13.51
N ASP A 31 13.28 -1.17 -13.69
CA ASP A 31 13.65 -1.73 -14.99
C ASP A 31 12.44 -2.25 -15.79
N ARG A 32 11.36 -2.66 -15.12
CA ARG A 32 10.17 -3.22 -15.76
C ARG A 32 9.14 -2.17 -16.18
N PHE A 33 9.41 -0.89 -15.93
CA PHE A 33 8.44 0.20 -16.12
C PHE A 33 7.80 0.19 -17.51
N ASP A 34 8.61 0.16 -18.57
CA ASP A 34 8.12 0.28 -19.95
C ASP A 34 7.31 -0.94 -20.39
N ASP A 35 7.67 -2.13 -19.90
CA ASP A 35 6.94 -3.37 -20.21
C ASP A 35 5.60 -3.42 -19.44
N GLU A 36 5.57 -2.98 -18.19
CA GLU A 36 4.32 -2.86 -17.44
C GLU A 36 3.41 -1.79 -18.02
N LEU A 37 3.95 -0.67 -18.52
CA LEU A 37 3.17 0.37 -19.18
C LEU A 37 2.50 -0.15 -20.47
N LYS A 38 3.17 -1.04 -21.22
CA LYS A 38 2.56 -1.73 -22.38
C LYS A 38 1.38 -2.59 -21.95
N LEU A 39 1.52 -3.36 -20.86
CA LEU A 39 0.42 -4.17 -20.32
C LEU A 39 -0.76 -3.28 -19.86
N ILE A 40 -0.48 -2.15 -19.19
CA ILE A 40 -1.52 -1.18 -18.81
C ILE A 40 -2.27 -0.69 -20.05
N SER A 41 -1.56 -0.35 -21.13
CA SER A 41 -2.17 0.08 -22.40
C SER A 41 -3.03 -1.02 -23.05
N GLN A 42 -2.62 -2.28 -22.93
CA GLN A 42 -3.31 -3.45 -23.47
C GLN A 42 -4.57 -3.79 -22.65
N PHE A 43 -4.44 -3.91 -21.33
CA PHE A 43 -5.50 -4.37 -20.43
C PHE A 43 -6.43 -3.26 -19.94
N LYS A 44 -6.00 -2.00 -20.04
CA LYS A 44 -6.78 -0.80 -19.71
C LYS A 44 -7.44 -0.86 -18.33
N PRO A 45 -6.67 -1.10 -17.23
CA PRO A 45 -7.25 -1.08 -15.90
C PRO A 45 -7.95 0.26 -15.65
N PRO A 46 -9.19 0.25 -15.10
CA PRO A 46 -9.91 1.49 -14.81
C PRO A 46 -9.15 2.46 -13.90
N LEU A 47 -8.37 1.90 -12.95
CA LEU A 47 -7.52 2.65 -12.04
C LEU A 47 -6.07 2.18 -12.15
N VAL A 48 -5.14 3.15 -12.20
CA VAL A 48 -3.70 2.89 -12.06
C VAL A 48 -3.18 3.66 -10.86
N ILE A 49 -2.58 2.95 -9.93
CA ILE A 49 -1.95 3.52 -8.75
C ILE A 49 -0.46 3.61 -9.00
N THR A 50 0.15 4.77 -8.77
CA THR A 50 1.59 4.94 -8.93
C THR A 50 2.28 5.04 -7.58
N ALA A 51 3.20 4.12 -7.31
CA ALA A 51 4.00 4.11 -6.10
C ALA A 51 5.46 4.49 -6.38
N LEU A 52 6.12 5.11 -5.40
CA LEU A 52 7.56 5.40 -5.39
C LEU A 52 8.07 6.24 -6.58
N GLY A 53 7.23 7.05 -7.20
CA GLY A 53 7.64 7.87 -8.35
C GLY A 53 6.63 8.91 -8.77
N SER A 54 6.83 9.48 -9.96
CA SER A 54 5.95 10.51 -10.50
C SER A 54 4.80 9.90 -11.31
N PRO A 55 3.55 10.29 -11.08
CA PRO A 55 2.41 9.86 -11.90
C PRO A 55 2.52 10.36 -13.35
N ALA A 56 3.27 11.42 -13.60
CA ALA A 56 3.43 12.01 -14.93
C ALA A 56 3.87 10.99 -16.00
N ARG A 57 4.56 9.90 -15.61
CA ARG A 57 5.02 8.87 -16.54
C ARG A 57 3.91 7.98 -17.08
N VAL A 58 2.75 7.92 -16.42
CA VAL A 58 1.66 7.03 -16.79
C VAL A 58 0.40 7.77 -17.23
N LEU A 59 0.27 9.05 -16.89
CA LEU A 59 -0.95 9.86 -17.11
C LEU A 59 -1.43 9.81 -18.56
N GLU A 60 -0.55 10.10 -19.53
CA GLU A 60 -0.92 10.12 -20.94
C GLU A 60 -1.49 8.78 -21.40
N THR A 61 -0.82 7.68 -21.03
CA THR A 61 -1.27 6.31 -21.38
C THR A 61 -2.62 6.00 -20.76
N VAL A 62 -2.79 6.27 -19.45
CA VAL A 62 -4.00 5.91 -18.72
C VAL A 62 -5.19 6.78 -19.16
N HIS A 63 -4.99 8.07 -19.30
CA HIS A 63 -6.02 9.00 -19.77
C HIS A 63 -6.44 8.73 -21.21
N SER A 64 -5.56 8.19 -22.07
CA SER A 64 -5.89 7.88 -23.48
C SER A 64 -7.03 6.90 -23.65
N TYR A 65 -7.28 6.05 -22.65
CA TYR A 65 -8.40 5.09 -22.66
C TYR A 65 -9.50 5.43 -21.63
N GLY A 66 -9.42 6.58 -20.96
CA GLY A 66 -10.41 7.02 -19.96
C GLY A 66 -10.23 6.43 -18.57
N GLY A 67 -9.07 5.83 -18.27
CA GLY A 67 -8.70 5.41 -16.92
C GLY A 67 -8.28 6.59 -16.05
N ILE A 68 -8.19 6.37 -14.74
CA ILE A 68 -7.77 7.38 -13.75
C ILE A 68 -6.47 6.97 -13.07
N VAL A 69 -5.68 7.96 -12.66
CA VAL A 69 -4.39 7.76 -11.98
C VAL A 69 -4.45 8.26 -10.56
N ILE A 70 -4.15 7.37 -9.60
CA ILE A 70 -4.01 7.69 -8.18
C ILE A 70 -2.53 7.63 -7.81
N ALA A 71 -2.00 8.68 -7.19
CA ALA A 71 -0.60 8.73 -6.79
C ALA A 71 -0.42 8.48 -5.29
N ASP A 72 0.40 7.50 -4.91
CA ASP A 72 0.81 7.30 -3.52
C ASP A 72 1.73 8.45 -3.08
N VAL A 73 1.34 9.12 -2.00
CA VAL A 73 2.07 10.27 -1.45
C VAL A 73 2.17 10.17 0.07
N ASN A 74 3.32 10.53 0.63
CA ASN A 74 3.58 10.50 2.08
C ASN A 74 3.90 11.87 2.68
N SER A 75 3.72 12.93 1.94
CA SER A 75 3.92 14.32 2.40
C SER A 75 3.08 15.31 1.58
N VAL A 76 2.72 16.43 2.18
CA VAL A 76 1.99 17.52 1.52
C VAL A 76 2.72 18.03 0.28
N LYS A 77 4.07 18.12 0.35
CA LYS A 77 4.89 18.53 -0.78
C LYS A 77 4.71 17.61 -2.00
N TYR A 78 4.74 16.30 -1.79
CA TYR A 78 4.55 15.33 -2.88
C TYR A 78 3.11 15.28 -3.33
N ALA A 79 2.13 15.41 -2.43
CA ALA A 79 0.72 15.51 -2.76
C ALA A 79 0.46 16.67 -3.73
N LYS A 80 0.95 17.88 -3.39
CA LYS A 80 0.83 19.04 -4.26
C LYS A 80 1.49 18.82 -5.63
N LYS A 81 2.70 18.25 -5.64
CA LYS A 81 3.40 17.97 -6.90
C LYS A 81 2.64 16.97 -7.78
N CYS A 82 2.02 15.93 -7.20
CA CYS A 82 1.23 14.97 -7.98
C CYS A 82 -0.08 15.58 -8.48
N ALA A 83 -0.74 16.43 -7.69
CA ALA A 83 -1.90 17.21 -8.11
C ALA A 83 -1.54 18.15 -9.28
N ASP A 84 -0.42 18.87 -9.18
CA ASP A 84 0.08 19.78 -10.24
C ASP A 84 0.41 19.03 -11.56
N TYR A 85 0.75 17.75 -11.49
CA TYR A 85 0.94 16.89 -12.67
C TYR A 85 -0.37 16.40 -13.27
N GLY A 86 -1.51 16.56 -12.60
CA GLY A 86 -2.82 16.14 -13.07
C GLY A 86 -3.22 14.74 -12.65
N ALA A 87 -2.72 14.23 -11.51
CA ALA A 87 -3.24 13.01 -10.91
C ALA A 87 -4.73 13.19 -10.54
N ASP A 88 -5.55 12.21 -10.85
CA ASP A 88 -6.99 12.22 -10.58
C ASP A 88 -7.31 11.93 -9.10
N GLY A 89 -6.39 11.25 -8.44
CA GLY A 89 -6.50 10.92 -7.02
C GLY A 89 -5.14 10.87 -6.31
N LEU A 90 -5.18 10.99 -5.00
CA LEU A 90 -4.02 10.89 -4.12
C LEU A 90 -4.26 9.83 -3.04
N ALA A 91 -3.37 8.85 -2.94
CA ALA A 91 -3.36 7.92 -1.83
C ALA A 91 -2.41 8.43 -0.74
N LEU A 92 -3.00 8.89 0.36
CA LEU A 92 -2.29 9.50 1.46
C LEU A 92 -1.72 8.40 2.38
N VAL A 93 -0.44 8.11 2.23
CA VAL A 93 0.27 7.16 3.07
C VAL A 93 0.67 7.87 4.36
N THR A 94 -0.13 7.65 5.41
CA THR A 94 0.06 8.27 6.73
C THR A 94 0.93 7.40 7.64
N PHE A 95 1.26 7.87 8.85
CA PHE A 95 1.93 7.02 9.83
C PHE A 95 1.04 5.82 10.17
N GLY A 96 1.66 4.66 10.42
CA GLY A 96 0.95 3.42 10.71
C GLY A 96 0.60 2.56 9.51
N ALA A 97 0.87 3.03 8.28
CA ALA A 97 0.80 2.17 7.10
C ALA A 97 1.82 1.04 7.18
N GLY A 98 1.45 -0.17 6.79
CA GLY A 98 2.38 -1.30 6.63
C GLY A 98 3.27 -1.10 5.41
N GLY A 99 4.48 -1.65 5.46
CA GLY A 99 5.49 -1.34 4.46
C GLY A 99 6.01 0.09 4.63
N HIS A 100 6.39 0.73 3.52
CA HIS A 100 6.79 2.14 3.55
C HIS A 100 5.67 3.00 4.13
N THR A 101 6.01 3.88 5.06
CA THR A 101 5.03 4.65 5.81
C THR A 101 5.34 6.14 5.76
N GLY A 102 4.31 6.97 5.96
CA GLY A 102 4.45 8.39 6.17
C GLY A 102 4.72 8.74 7.64
N THR A 103 4.87 10.01 7.91
CA THR A 103 5.07 10.57 9.26
C THR A 103 3.91 11.44 9.72
N LEU A 104 3.01 11.80 8.82
CA LEU A 104 1.88 12.67 9.12
C LEU A 104 0.68 11.87 9.65
N SER A 105 -0.02 12.46 10.60
CA SER A 105 -1.32 11.98 11.05
C SER A 105 -2.35 12.02 9.92
N PRO A 106 -3.27 11.05 9.81
CA PRO A 106 -4.35 11.09 8.83
C PRO A 106 -5.19 12.37 8.91
N PHE A 107 -5.50 12.85 10.12
CA PHE A 107 -6.26 14.08 10.34
C PHE A 107 -5.59 15.30 9.70
N VAL A 108 -4.31 15.48 9.97
CA VAL A 108 -3.56 16.65 9.49
C VAL A 108 -3.27 16.54 7.99
N PHE A 109 -2.89 15.34 7.51
CA PHE A 109 -2.53 15.17 6.11
C PHE A 109 -3.73 15.36 5.19
N THR A 110 -4.88 14.79 5.53
CA THR A 110 -6.12 14.94 4.75
C THR A 110 -6.55 16.39 4.69
N SER A 111 -6.60 17.09 5.85
CA SER A 111 -6.98 18.50 5.90
C SER A 111 -6.08 19.39 5.02
N HIS A 112 -4.75 19.20 5.10
CA HIS A 112 -3.83 19.97 4.27
C HIS A 112 -3.99 19.69 2.78
N VAL A 113 -4.27 18.43 2.40
CA VAL A 113 -4.45 18.07 0.99
C VAL A 113 -5.74 18.65 0.45
N ARG A 114 -6.83 18.63 1.20
CA ARG A 114 -8.12 19.23 0.81
C ARG A 114 -8.07 20.75 0.63
N GLU A 115 -7.07 21.45 1.17
CA GLU A 115 -6.89 22.89 0.92
C GLU A 115 -6.59 23.21 -0.56
N PHE A 116 -6.09 22.25 -1.35
CA PHE A 116 -5.65 22.47 -2.74
C PHE A 116 -6.05 21.37 -3.72
N PHE A 117 -6.72 20.31 -3.26
CA PHE A 117 -7.04 19.14 -4.10
C PHE A 117 -8.46 18.63 -3.85
N ASP A 118 -9.30 18.71 -4.89
CA ASP A 118 -10.71 18.29 -4.88
C ASP A 118 -10.92 16.90 -5.51
N GLY A 119 -9.85 16.24 -6.01
CA GLY A 119 -9.89 14.90 -6.60
C GLY A 119 -10.07 13.79 -5.55
N LEU A 120 -9.99 12.54 -5.98
CA LEU A 120 -10.15 11.38 -5.11
C LEU A 120 -9.07 11.31 -4.04
N ILE A 121 -9.45 11.10 -2.79
CA ILE A 121 -8.54 10.82 -1.68
C ILE A 121 -8.72 9.39 -1.19
N VAL A 122 -7.62 8.64 -1.20
CA VAL A 122 -7.51 7.32 -0.59
C VAL A 122 -6.67 7.44 0.68
N LEU A 123 -7.14 6.95 1.81
CA LEU A 123 -6.40 6.98 3.06
C LEU A 123 -5.73 5.63 3.36
N ALA A 124 -4.42 5.65 3.57
CA ALA A 124 -3.61 4.51 3.98
C ALA A 124 -2.93 4.77 5.32
N GLY A 125 -3.04 3.84 6.25
CA GLY A 125 -2.36 3.90 7.54
C GLY A 125 -3.26 3.57 8.73
N GLY A 126 -3.10 2.37 9.29
CA GLY A 126 -3.82 1.92 10.47
C GLY A 126 -5.31 1.62 10.26
N ILE A 127 -5.84 1.69 9.05
CA ILE A 127 -7.23 1.32 8.75
C ILE A 127 -7.37 -0.20 8.88
N SER A 128 -8.27 -0.69 9.76
CA SER A 128 -8.29 -2.10 10.14
C SER A 128 -9.67 -2.65 10.48
N ASN A 129 -10.68 -1.80 10.55
CA ASN A 129 -12.07 -2.19 10.84
C ASN A 129 -13.04 -1.16 10.24
N GLY A 130 -14.34 -1.49 10.27
CA GLY A 130 -15.39 -0.64 9.70
C GLY A 130 -15.52 0.72 10.38
N ARG A 131 -15.23 0.83 11.69
CA ARG A 131 -15.23 2.11 12.41
C ARG A 131 -14.13 3.05 11.94
N HIS A 132 -12.94 2.48 11.55
CA HIS A 132 -11.86 3.28 10.96
C HIS A 132 -12.26 3.81 9.58
N ILE A 133 -12.97 3.01 8.77
CA ILE A 133 -13.52 3.46 7.48
C ILE A 133 -14.53 4.60 7.71
N LYS A 134 -15.42 4.45 8.69
CA LYS A 134 -16.40 5.48 9.03
C LYS A 134 -15.75 6.79 9.47
N ALA A 135 -14.70 6.69 10.30
CA ALA A 135 -13.90 7.84 10.71
C ALA A 135 -13.20 8.52 9.54
N ALA A 136 -12.67 7.75 8.58
CA ALA A 136 -12.06 8.29 7.37
C ALA A 136 -13.06 9.07 6.50
N GLN A 137 -14.31 8.62 6.39
CA GLN A 137 -15.36 9.37 5.70
C GLN A 137 -15.61 10.76 6.31
N HIS A 138 -15.54 10.89 7.64
CA HIS A 138 -15.65 12.18 8.33
C HIS A 138 -14.45 13.11 8.11
N LEU A 139 -13.38 12.62 7.48
CA LEU A 139 -12.21 13.39 7.06
C LEU A 139 -12.25 13.75 5.56
N ASP A 140 -13.40 13.64 4.89
CA ASP A 140 -13.57 13.84 3.46
C ASP A 140 -12.67 12.91 2.61
N VAL A 141 -12.51 11.65 3.06
CA VAL A 141 -11.80 10.58 2.35
C VAL A 141 -12.80 9.76 1.57
N ASP A 142 -12.49 9.49 0.30
CA ASP A 142 -13.36 8.75 -0.61
C ASP A 142 -13.17 7.24 -0.49
N LEU A 143 -11.93 6.77 -0.30
CA LEU A 143 -11.56 5.36 -0.24
C LEU A 143 -10.53 5.10 0.85
N CYS A 144 -10.43 3.84 1.30
CA CYS A 144 -9.45 3.40 2.29
C CYS A 144 -8.58 2.25 1.75
N TYR A 145 -7.27 2.28 2.05
CA TYR A 145 -6.37 1.17 1.81
C TYR A 145 -6.24 0.30 3.06
N MET A 146 -6.40 -1.01 2.87
CA MET A 146 -6.17 -2.03 3.88
C MET A 146 -5.28 -3.14 3.32
N GLY A 147 -4.00 -3.17 3.69
CA GLY A 147 -3.10 -4.26 3.31
C GLY A 147 -2.96 -5.33 4.39
N THR A 148 -2.63 -4.91 5.61
CA THR A 148 -2.29 -5.82 6.72
C THR A 148 -3.38 -6.85 7.03
N LYS A 149 -4.64 -6.43 7.02
CA LYS A 149 -5.78 -7.33 7.28
C LYS A 149 -5.89 -8.44 6.23
N PHE A 150 -5.61 -8.13 4.98
CA PHE A 150 -5.68 -9.07 3.86
C PHE A 150 -4.40 -9.93 3.69
N ILE A 151 -3.31 -9.66 4.41
CA ILE A 151 -2.18 -10.59 4.50
C ILE A 151 -2.63 -11.91 5.11
N ALA A 152 -3.50 -11.85 6.14
CA ALA A 152 -4.07 -13.00 6.83
C ALA A 152 -5.35 -13.55 6.17
N ALA A 153 -5.64 -13.18 4.92
CA ALA A 153 -6.76 -13.78 4.20
C ALA A 153 -6.41 -15.21 3.72
N ASP A 154 -7.41 -16.09 3.67
CA ASP A 154 -7.25 -17.45 3.17
C ASP A 154 -6.67 -17.46 1.75
N GLU A 155 -7.17 -16.57 0.88
CA GLU A 155 -6.77 -16.44 -0.52
C GLU A 155 -5.42 -15.74 -0.72
N SER A 156 -4.86 -15.15 0.34
CA SER A 156 -3.56 -14.49 0.26
C SER A 156 -2.44 -15.48 -0.07
N MET A 157 -1.54 -15.09 -0.97
CA MET A 157 -0.34 -15.86 -1.31
C MET A 157 0.78 -15.76 -0.26
N ALA A 158 0.55 -15.05 0.86
CA ALA A 158 1.48 -15.02 1.97
C ALA A 158 1.64 -16.43 2.54
N VAL A 159 2.88 -16.81 2.87
CA VAL A 159 3.17 -18.12 3.49
C VAL A 159 2.51 -18.22 4.87
N ASP A 160 2.19 -19.43 5.31
CA ASP A 160 1.44 -19.66 6.55
C ASP A 160 2.12 -19.08 7.78
N GLU A 161 3.45 -19.08 7.81
CA GLU A 161 4.24 -18.47 8.88
C GLU A 161 4.03 -16.96 8.95
N TYR A 162 3.91 -16.28 7.79
CA TYR A 162 3.63 -14.85 7.75
C TYR A 162 2.20 -14.54 8.20
N LYS A 163 1.20 -15.29 7.72
CA LYS A 163 -0.18 -15.17 8.17
C LYS A 163 -0.28 -15.38 9.69
N SER A 164 0.38 -16.42 10.19
CA SER A 164 0.44 -16.73 11.62
C SER A 164 1.12 -15.61 12.41
N MET A 165 2.23 -15.07 11.93
CA MET A 165 2.92 -13.96 12.59
C MET A 165 2.01 -12.72 12.66
N VAL A 166 1.30 -12.38 11.58
CA VAL A 166 0.36 -11.25 11.55
C VAL A 166 -0.77 -11.47 12.57
N THR A 167 -1.38 -12.65 12.62
CA THR A 167 -2.52 -12.93 13.51
C THR A 167 -2.15 -12.97 14.99
N ASN A 168 -0.90 -13.25 15.33
CA ASN A 168 -0.39 -13.28 16.69
C ASN A 168 0.25 -11.96 17.15
N SER A 169 0.46 -11.00 16.25
CA SER A 169 1.14 -9.73 16.55
C SER A 169 0.17 -8.64 16.99
N LYS A 170 0.71 -7.70 17.76
CA LYS A 170 0.08 -6.43 18.16
C LYS A 170 0.90 -5.25 17.64
N SER A 171 0.36 -4.04 17.73
CA SER A 171 1.09 -2.82 17.32
C SER A 171 2.43 -2.63 18.04
N THR A 172 2.58 -3.16 19.25
CA THR A 172 3.84 -3.17 20.03
C THR A 172 4.92 -4.09 19.46
N ASP A 173 4.52 -5.04 18.62
CA ASP A 173 5.41 -6.02 17.99
C ASP A 173 5.93 -5.54 16.64
N LEU A 174 5.71 -4.25 16.34
CA LEU A 174 6.25 -3.60 15.16
C LEU A 174 7.50 -2.79 15.47
N ARG A 175 8.43 -2.79 14.51
CA ARG A 175 9.60 -1.92 14.51
C ARG A 175 9.56 -0.97 13.31
N LEU A 176 9.61 0.33 13.57
CA LEU A 176 9.84 1.34 12.53
C LEU A 176 11.34 1.48 12.29
N THR A 177 11.78 1.25 11.07
CA THR A 177 13.18 1.42 10.68
C THR A 177 13.31 1.73 9.18
N ASN A 178 14.40 2.39 8.81
CA ASN A 178 14.79 2.59 7.42
C ASN A 178 15.94 1.64 6.99
N LEU A 179 16.36 0.73 7.86
CA LEU A 179 17.53 -0.13 7.63
C LEU A 179 17.45 -0.85 6.28
N PHE A 180 16.32 -1.49 5.97
CA PHE A 180 16.24 -2.43 4.85
C PHE A 180 16.12 -1.76 3.49
N THR A 181 15.42 -0.62 3.40
CA THR A 181 15.12 0.04 2.12
C THR A 181 15.64 1.48 2.00
N GLY A 182 16.16 2.05 3.08
CA GLY A 182 16.51 3.47 3.13
C GLY A 182 15.32 4.41 3.36
N ALA A 183 14.09 3.87 3.37
CA ALA A 183 12.88 4.60 3.73
C ALA A 183 12.24 3.98 4.97
N ASN A 184 11.59 4.79 5.81
CA ASN A 184 10.90 4.31 6.99
C ASN A 184 9.79 3.33 6.60
N ALA A 185 9.82 2.15 7.22
CA ALA A 185 8.80 1.13 7.07
C ALA A 185 8.58 0.40 8.40
N TYR A 186 7.36 -0.10 8.60
CA TYR A 186 7.06 -0.97 9.74
C TYR A 186 7.32 -2.42 9.39
N TYR A 187 8.04 -3.12 10.28
CA TYR A 187 8.34 -4.53 10.17
C TYR A 187 7.95 -5.27 11.45
N LEU A 188 7.57 -6.53 11.32
CA LEU A 188 7.30 -7.43 12.44
C LEU A 188 8.62 -7.77 13.16
N LYS A 189 8.69 -7.54 14.48
CA LYS A 189 9.89 -7.80 15.29
C LYS A 189 10.35 -9.24 15.20
N ASP A 190 9.41 -10.20 15.27
CA ASP A 190 9.73 -11.62 15.17
C ASP A 190 10.34 -11.98 13.81
N SER A 191 9.91 -11.33 12.72
CA SER A 191 10.54 -11.52 11.42
C SER A 191 11.98 -11.01 11.39
N ILE A 192 12.28 -9.90 12.08
CA ILE A 192 13.62 -9.37 12.23
C ILE A 192 14.49 -10.35 13.05
N ILE A 193 13.95 -10.85 14.17
CA ILE A 193 14.64 -11.83 15.06
C ILE A 193 14.93 -13.12 14.32
N ASN A 194 13.98 -13.63 13.54
CA ASN A 194 14.14 -14.88 12.76
C ASN A 194 15.25 -14.75 11.70
N ASN A 195 15.59 -13.53 11.30
CA ASN A 195 16.73 -13.25 10.40
C ASN A 195 18.03 -12.88 11.13
N GLY A 196 18.10 -13.13 12.45
CA GLY A 196 19.31 -12.97 13.23
C GLY A 196 19.66 -11.55 13.64
N LEU A 197 18.69 -10.62 13.53
CA LEU A 197 18.87 -9.22 13.91
C LEU A 197 18.14 -8.90 15.23
N ASP A 198 18.67 -7.93 15.98
CA ASP A 198 18.00 -7.38 17.16
C ASP A 198 17.13 -6.18 16.78
N PRO A 199 15.77 -6.29 16.88
CA PRO A 199 14.88 -5.20 16.49
C PRO A 199 15.05 -3.93 17.33
N ASP A 200 15.62 -4.02 18.53
CA ASP A 200 15.83 -2.87 19.40
C ASP A 200 17.20 -2.20 19.20
N ASN A 201 18.10 -2.84 18.44
CA ASN A 201 19.45 -2.37 18.19
C ASN A 201 19.81 -2.37 16.70
N LEU A 202 18.88 -1.86 15.86
CA LEU A 202 19.09 -1.76 14.42
C LEU A 202 19.86 -0.48 14.05
N GLU A 203 20.81 -0.63 13.11
CA GLU A 203 21.49 0.51 12.50
C GLU A 203 20.53 1.30 11.59
N THR A 204 20.86 2.56 11.32
CA THR A 204 20.17 3.37 10.30
C THR A 204 20.82 3.19 8.93
N ASN A 205 20.01 3.21 7.88
CA ASN A 205 20.53 3.17 6.52
C ASN A 205 20.73 4.60 6.00
N ASP A 206 21.97 5.04 5.93
CA ASP A 206 22.36 6.35 5.41
C ASP A 206 22.73 6.31 3.90
N LYS A 207 22.68 5.12 3.26
CA LYS A 207 23.06 4.93 1.84
C LYS A 207 21.95 5.37 0.85
N GLY A 208 20.81 5.80 1.37
CA GLY A 208 19.67 6.23 0.56
C GLY A 208 18.70 5.11 0.18
N PHE A 209 17.66 5.48 -0.57
CA PHE A 209 16.57 4.59 -0.94
C PHE A 209 17.00 3.54 -1.96
N ASN A 210 16.67 2.27 -1.69
CA ASN A 210 16.90 1.14 -2.57
C ASN A 210 15.58 0.35 -2.77
N ILE A 211 15.06 0.34 -3.99
CA ILE A 211 13.82 -0.37 -4.35
C ILE A 211 13.92 -1.87 -4.08
N SER A 212 15.04 -2.49 -4.39
CA SER A 212 15.23 -3.94 -4.21
C SER A 212 15.27 -4.36 -2.74
N GLY A 213 15.54 -3.39 -1.83
CA GLY A 213 15.60 -3.64 -0.39
C GLY A 213 16.66 -4.68 0.01
N SER A 214 17.60 -5.02 -0.89
CA SER A 214 18.63 -6.01 -0.59
C SER A 214 19.77 -5.36 0.20
N GLN A 215 20.00 -5.83 1.40
CA GLN A 215 21.24 -5.60 2.16
C GLN A 215 21.97 -6.94 2.26
N GLU A 216 23.16 -7.01 1.74
CA GLU A 216 24.16 -8.08 1.70
C GLU A 216 23.67 -9.55 1.66
N LYS A 217 22.59 -9.93 2.36
CA LYS A 217 21.99 -11.29 2.38
C LYS A 217 20.50 -11.30 2.72
N ILE A 218 19.88 -10.16 3.02
CA ILE A 218 18.48 -10.08 3.46
C ILE A 218 17.71 -9.23 2.46
N ASN A 219 16.65 -9.78 1.89
CA ASN A 219 15.75 -9.05 1.00
C ASN A 219 14.54 -8.54 1.80
N ALA A 220 14.36 -7.23 1.86
CA ALA A 220 13.13 -6.67 2.37
C ALA A 220 11.93 -7.27 1.63
N TRP A 221 10.82 -7.41 2.33
CA TRP A 221 9.53 -7.95 1.83
C TRP A 221 9.51 -9.47 1.57
N LYS A 222 10.64 -10.10 1.28
CA LYS A 222 10.74 -11.53 1.08
C LYS A 222 11.15 -12.23 2.39
N ASP A 223 12.21 -11.74 3.00
CA ASP A 223 12.83 -12.37 4.18
C ASP A 223 12.41 -11.64 5.47
N ILE A 224 12.19 -10.32 5.41
CA ILE A 224 11.69 -9.50 6.52
C ILE A 224 10.26 -9.04 6.21
N TRP A 225 9.32 -9.47 7.03
CA TRP A 225 7.90 -9.22 6.84
C TRP A 225 7.43 -7.95 7.54
N SER A 226 6.46 -7.31 6.92
CA SER A 226 5.92 -6.04 7.39
C SER A 226 4.44 -6.15 7.77
N ALA A 227 4.01 -5.25 8.64
CA ALA A 227 2.59 -5.03 8.91
C ALA A 227 2.37 -3.59 9.34
N GLY A 228 1.17 -3.06 9.14
CA GLY A 228 0.80 -1.74 9.65
C GLY A 228 0.37 -1.78 11.12
N GLN A 229 0.22 -0.61 11.73
CA GLN A 229 -0.16 -0.49 13.15
C GLN A 229 -1.51 -1.12 13.49
N GLY A 230 -2.34 -1.38 12.49
CA GLY A 230 -3.60 -2.11 12.64
C GLY A 230 -3.47 -3.64 12.80
N VAL A 231 -2.26 -4.18 12.88
CA VAL A 231 -2.01 -5.63 12.93
C VAL A 231 -2.79 -6.35 14.05
N GLY A 232 -2.94 -5.74 15.21
CA GLY A 232 -3.69 -6.31 16.34
C GLY A 232 -5.21 -6.50 16.12
N PHE A 233 -5.75 -6.00 15.00
CA PHE A 233 -7.14 -6.22 14.58
C PHE A 233 -7.28 -7.39 13.57
N SER A 234 -6.19 -8.07 13.22
CA SER A 234 -6.14 -9.23 12.33
C SER A 234 -5.74 -10.45 13.14
N ASN A 235 -6.64 -10.95 14.00
CA ASN A 235 -6.36 -11.97 15.03
C ASN A 235 -6.73 -13.39 14.62
N GLN A 236 -7.16 -13.59 13.39
CA GLN A 236 -7.47 -14.91 12.81
C GLN A 236 -7.31 -14.86 11.30
N ILE A 237 -7.15 -16.03 10.68
CA ILE A 237 -7.21 -16.20 9.24
C ILE A 237 -8.68 -16.31 8.87
N GLU A 238 -9.12 -15.50 7.89
CA GLU A 238 -10.51 -15.41 7.42
C GLU A 238 -10.49 -15.35 5.88
N SER A 239 -11.58 -15.77 5.25
CA SER A 239 -11.73 -15.52 3.80
C SER A 239 -11.89 -14.03 3.52
N THR A 240 -11.55 -13.61 2.31
CA THR A 240 -11.76 -12.22 1.84
C THR A 240 -13.23 -11.82 1.95
N GLU A 241 -14.15 -12.73 1.69
CA GLU A 241 -15.59 -12.51 1.83
C GLU A 241 -15.96 -12.21 3.29
N GLU A 242 -15.52 -13.05 4.24
CA GLU A 242 -15.78 -12.85 5.68
C GLU A 242 -15.21 -11.52 6.19
N ILE A 243 -13.97 -11.19 5.77
CA ILE A 243 -13.34 -9.90 6.10
C ILE A 243 -14.21 -8.74 5.61
N THR A 244 -14.68 -8.80 4.36
CA THR A 244 -15.45 -7.73 3.73
C THR A 244 -16.81 -7.56 4.39
N LEU A 245 -17.55 -8.64 4.62
CA LEU A 245 -18.85 -8.62 5.30
C LEU A 245 -18.74 -8.09 6.73
N LYS A 246 -17.65 -8.43 7.44
CA LYS A 246 -17.40 -7.93 8.78
C LYS A 246 -17.10 -6.43 8.79
N LEU A 247 -16.30 -5.96 7.84
CA LEU A 247 -16.01 -4.52 7.66
C LEU A 247 -17.28 -3.72 7.35
N GLU A 248 -18.13 -4.23 6.46
CA GLU A 248 -19.43 -3.62 6.13
C GLU A 248 -20.33 -3.53 7.35
N LYS A 249 -20.46 -4.63 8.09
CA LYS A 249 -21.24 -4.64 9.33
C LYS A 249 -20.74 -3.62 10.35
N GLU A 250 -19.44 -3.63 10.63
CA GLU A 250 -18.81 -2.70 11.58
C GLU A 250 -18.96 -1.22 11.14
N TRP A 251 -18.96 -0.97 9.84
CA TRP A 251 -19.18 0.36 9.27
C TRP A 251 -20.64 0.81 9.43
N ASN A 252 -21.60 -0.09 9.23
CA ASN A 252 -23.02 0.19 9.40
C ASN A 252 -23.39 0.41 10.87
N ASP A 253 -22.72 -0.30 11.79
CA ASP A 253 -22.95 -0.23 13.24
C ASP A 253 -22.28 1.00 13.89
N ALA A 254 -21.44 1.75 13.17
CA ALA A 254 -20.72 2.94 13.63
C ALA A 254 -21.43 4.24 13.27
#